data_197a2000ddecee2411c8532323eaf8d1
#
_entry.id   197a2000ddecee2411c8532323eaf8d1
#
_cell.length_a   1.000
_cell.length_b   1.000
_cell.length_c   1.000
_cell.angle_alpha   90.00
_cell.angle_beta   90.00
_cell.angle_gamma   90.00
#
_symmetry.space_group_name_H-M   'P 1'
#
loop_
_entity.id
_entity.type
_entity.pdbx_description
1 polymer ?
#
loop_
_entity_poly.entity_id
_entity_poly.type
_entity_poly.pdbx_seq_one_letter_code
_entity_poly.pdbx_strand_id
1 'polypeptide(L)'
;SIPAIDIYDNAMFLIAIDNFLSLSDPGKKIWKKRYQDIRDNVRKHLWDEKNQKFIPHVYINARAFPEVADENTIFYHGGTAVAIEAGLLNNQEIKISLGKMRQNVSDANAQSIGLTLYPVYPENSFMNKGMGPWSYQNGGDWTWFGARMITALAKNGFADEAYDELSPMVDRVIANEGFYEWYTVSGEPKGSGLFRGSAGVLLEAIETLEEWADEN
;
A
#
# COMPACT_ATOMS: atom_id res chain seq x y z
N SER A 1 -19.23 3.63 -12.54
CA SER A 1 -18.46 3.46 -11.31
C SER A 1 -19.41 3.40 -10.12
N ILE A 2 -19.11 2.59 -9.14
CA ILE A 2 -19.86 2.50 -7.88
C ILE A 2 -19.07 3.30 -6.85
N PRO A 3 -19.66 4.35 -6.25
CA PRO A 3 -18.98 5.16 -5.26
C PRO A 3 -18.64 4.33 -4.01
N ALA A 4 -17.39 4.30 -3.64
CA ALA A 4 -16.90 3.65 -2.43
C ALA A 4 -15.90 4.57 -1.71
N ILE A 5 -15.76 4.35 -0.41
CA ILE A 5 -14.72 4.95 0.43
C ILE A 5 -13.72 3.83 0.70
N ASP A 6 -12.45 4.08 0.45
CA ASP A 6 -11.37 3.14 0.68
C ASP A 6 -10.23 3.76 1.49
N ILE A 7 -9.31 2.93 1.95
CA ILE A 7 -8.19 3.38 2.76
C ILE A 7 -7.12 4.11 1.95
N TYR A 8 -6.88 3.72 0.69
CA TYR A 8 -5.82 4.30 -0.12
C TYR A 8 -6.06 5.79 -0.37
N ASP A 9 -7.24 6.15 -0.89
CA ASP A 9 -7.57 7.54 -1.19
C ASP A 9 -7.59 8.42 0.06
N ASN A 10 -8.12 7.91 1.17
CA ASN A 10 -8.15 8.64 2.44
C ASN A 10 -6.75 8.84 3.04
N ALA A 11 -5.88 7.83 2.99
CA ALA A 11 -4.52 7.94 3.49
C ALA A 11 -3.69 8.90 2.61
N MET A 12 -3.80 8.81 1.28
CA MET A 12 -3.16 9.77 0.37
C MET A 12 -3.63 11.20 0.63
N PHE A 13 -4.89 11.40 0.93
CA PHE A 13 -5.41 12.73 1.27
C PHE A 13 -4.88 13.23 2.60
N LEU A 14 -4.71 12.37 3.61
CA LEU A 14 -4.06 12.73 4.87
C LEU A 14 -2.61 13.16 4.65
N ILE A 15 -1.83 12.41 3.85
CA ILE A 15 -0.45 12.77 3.49
C ILE A 15 -0.42 14.14 2.79
N ALA A 16 -1.34 14.38 1.85
CA ALA A 16 -1.43 15.67 1.16
C ALA A 16 -1.76 16.83 2.11
N ILE A 17 -2.64 16.62 3.09
CA ILE A 17 -2.95 17.65 4.10
C ILE A 17 -1.74 17.88 5.00
N ASP A 18 -1.04 16.83 5.43
CA ASP A 18 0.15 16.97 6.30
C ASP A 18 1.25 17.76 5.60
N ASN A 19 1.54 17.43 4.35
CA ASN A 19 2.46 18.18 3.50
C ASN A 19 2.03 19.65 3.33
N PHE A 20 0.73 19.91 3.12
CA PHE A 20 0.21 21.28 3.06
C PHE A 20 0.40 22.01 4.41
N LEU A 21 0.19 21.33 5.52
CA LEU A 21 0.35 21.91 6.86
C LEU A 21 1.82 22.24 7.21
N SER A 22 2.80 21.65 6.53
CA SER A 22 4.22 22.01 6.66
C SER A 22 4.51 23.38 6.03
N LEU A 23 3.73 23.78 5.05
CA LEU A 23 3.86 25.10 4.40
C LEU A 23 3.31 26.22 5.28
N SER A 24 3.70 27.47 4.98
CA SER A 24 3.21 28.64 5.72
C SER A 24 1.87 29.12 5.13
N ASP A 25 0.74 28.96 5.86
CA ASP A 25 -0.59 29.35 5.39
C ASP A 25 -1.52 29.76 6.54
N PRO A 26 -2.32 30.86 6.38
CA PRO A 26 -3.33 31.26 7.37
C PRO A 26 -4.51 30.29 7.50
N GLY A 27 -4.74 29.40 6.53
CA GLY A 27 -5.79 28.38 6.54
C GLY A 27 -5.51 27.14 7.42
N LYS A 28 -4.31 27.00 7.99
CA LYS A 28 -3.86 25.83 8.75
C LYS A 28 -4.83 25.36 9.82
N LYS A 29 -5.54 26.24 10.52
CA LYS A 29 -6.45 25.86 11.61
C LYS A 29 -7.60 24.98 11.09
N ILE A 30 -8.17 25.32 9.93
CA ILE A 30 -9.28 24.56 9.32
C ILE A 30 -8.76 23.19 8.85
N TRP A 31 -7.58 23.17 8.21
CA TRP A 31 -6.99 21.93 7.70
C TRP A 31 -6.50 21.00 8.78
N LYS A 32 -5.97 21.52 9.90
CA LYS A 32 -5.65 20.70 11.09
C LYS A 32 -6.89 19.99 11.63
N LYS A 33 -8.02 20.72 11.71
CA LYS A 33 -9.28 20.09 12.14
C LYS A 33 -9.74 19.03 11.16
N ARG A 34 -9.71 19.30 9.85
CA ARG A 34 -10.08 18.33 8.82
C ARG A 34 -9.18 17.08 8.84
N TYR A 35 -7.88 17.27 9.01
CA TYR A 35 -6.94 16.17 9.17
C TYR A 35 -7.35 15.24 10.31
N GLN A 36 -7.62 15.81 11.48
CA GLN A 36 -8.04 15.03 12.64
C GLN A 36 -9.39 14.34 12.42
N ASP A 37 -10.37 15.07 11.88
CA ASP A 37 -11.70 14.51 11.61
C ASP A 37 -11.61 13.33 10.62
N ILE A 38 -10.80 13.41 9.57
CA ILE A 38 -10.58 12.33 8.60
C ILE A 38 -9.87 11.15 9.26
N ARG A 39 -8.78 11.40 10.00
CA ARG A 39 -8.04 10.38 10.73
C ARG A 39 -8.94 9.55 11.66
N ASP A 40 -9.75 10.23 12.46
CA ASP A 40 -10.67 9.58 13.41
C ASP A 40 -11.75 8.76 12.68
N ASN A 41 -12.28 9.29 11.58
CA ASN A 41 -13.29 8.59 10.77
C ASN A 41 -12.69 7.38 10.04
N VAL A 42 -11.48 7.47 9.51
CA VAL A 42 -10.78 6.32 8.90
C VAL A 42 -10.59 5.21 9.92
N ARG A 43 -10.07 5.52 11.10
CA ARG A 43 -9.90 4.53 12.17
C ARG A 43 -11.24 3.91 12.60
N LYS A 44 -12.28 4.72 12.72
CA LYS A 44 -13.60 4.27 13.17
C LYS A 44 -14.32 3.40 12.14
N HIS A 45 -14.21 3.70 10.86
CA HIS A 45 -15.06 3.12 9.82
C HIS A 45 -14.34 2.18 8.87
N LEU A 46 -13.02 2.27 8.74
CA LEU A 46 -12.23 1.44 7.83
C LEU A 46 -11.30 0.46 8.54
N TRP A 47 -11.01 0.66 9.84
CA TRP A 47 -10.16 -0.28 10.59
C TRP A 47 -11.00 -1.37 11.24
N ASP A 48 -10.68 -2.63 10.94
CA ASP A 48 -11.24 -3.81 11.59
C ASP A 48 -10.33 -4.23 12.74
N GLU A 49 -10.69 -3.80 13.95
CA GLU A 49 -9.93 -4.08 15.16
C GLU A 49 -9.79 -5.58 15.45
N LYS A 50 -10.81 -6.37 15.13
CA LYS A 50 -10.81 -7.82 15.36
C LYS A 50 -9.79 -8.54 14.46
N ASN A 51 -9.73 -8.15 13.19
CA ASN A 51 -8.88 -8.77 12.20
C ASN A 51 -7.55 -8.01 11.99
N GLN A 52 -7.36 -6.88 12.67
CA GLN A 52 -6.16 -6.03 12.60
C GLN A 52 -5.79 -5.70 11.15
N LYS A 53 -6.76 -5.15 10.41
CA LYS A 53 -6.60 -4.76 9.01
C LYS A 53 -7.59 -3.68 8.60
N PHE A 54 -7.34 -3.04 7.47
CA PHE A 54 -8.35 -2.20 6.85
C PHE A 54 -9.36 -3.04 6.06
N ILE A 55 -10.63 -2.68 6.14
CA ILE A 55 -11.66 -3.21 5.25
C ILE A 55 -11.47 -2.60 3.86
N PRO A 56 -11.68 -3.36 2.77
CA PRO A 56 -11.42 -2.88 1.42
C PRO A 56 -12.24 -1.65 1.05
N HIS A 57 -13.56 -1.70 1.22
CA HIS A 57 -14.46 -0.64 0.79
C HIS A 57 -15.63 -0.45 1.74
N VAL A 58 -16.06 0.80 1.90
CA VAL A 58 -17.39 1.16 2.41
C VAL A 58 -18.20 1.73 1.24
N TYR A 59 -19.21 1.01 0.80
CA TYR A 59 -20.04 1.43 -0.32
C TYR A 59 -21.06 2.48 0.11
N ILE A 60 -21.18 3.58 -0.65
CA ILE A 60 -22.15 4.64 -0.38
C ILE A 60 -23.55 4.19 -0.77
N ASN A 61 -23.66 3.35 -1.79
CA ASN A 61 -24.91 2.80 -2.31
C ASN A 61 -24.87 1.27 -2.31
N ALA A 62 -25.23 0.63 -3.42
CA ALA A 62 -25.17 -0.82 -3.56
C ALA A 62 -23.73 -1.34 -3.70
N ARG A 63 -23.48 -2.52 -3.14
CA ARG A 63 -22.20 -3.24 -3.28
C ARG A 63 -21.92 -3.54 -4.75
N ALA A 64 -20.66 -3.33 -5.17
CA ALA A 64 -20.24 -3.50 -6.56
C ALA A 64 -20.04 -4.97 -6.98
N PHE A 65 -19.63 -5.80 -6.01
CA PHE A 65 -19.18 -7.16 -6.28
C PHE A 65 -20.27 -8.18 -5.96
N PRO A 66 -20.32 -9.29 -6.72
CA PRO A 66 -21.25 -10.37 -6.42
C PRO A 66 -20.99 -10.96 -5.04
N GLU A 67 -22.00 -11.56 -4.42
CA GLU A 67 -21.93 -12.14 -3.07
C GLU A 67 -20.84 -13.23 -2.91
N VAL A 68 -20.42 -13.83 -4.03
CA VAL A 68 -19.33 -14.82 -4.06
C VAL A 68 -17.95 -14.28 -3.70
N ALA A 69 -17.73 -12.97 -3.71
CA ALA A 69 -16.48 -12.35 -3.28
C ALA A 69 -16.67 -11.77 -1.87
N ASP A 70 -16.19 -12.48 -0.86
CA ASP A 70 -16.15 -11.93 0.50
C ASP A 70 -14.95 -10.99 0.64
N GLU A 71 -15.17 -9.71 0.36
CA GLU A 71 -14.15 -8.67 0.50
C GLU A 71 -13.57 -8.57 1.92
N ASN A 72 -14.31 -9.04 2.93
CA ASN A 72 -13.81 -9.02 4.31
C ASN A 72 -12.62 -9.97 4.52
N THR A 73 -12.40 -10.92 3.63
CA THR A 73 -11.20 -11.78 3.67
C THR A 73 -9.98 -11.11 3.07
N ILE A 74 -10.15 -10.12 2.21
CA ILE A 74 -9.07 -9.47 1.47
C ILE A 74 -8.23 -8.58 2.39
N PHE A 75 -6.91 -8.72 2.32
CA PHE A 75 -5.94 -7.80 2.90
C PHE A 75 -5.38 -6.89 1.80
N TYR A 76 -5.54 -5.59 1.96
CA TYR A 76 -5.05 -4.57 1.04
C TYR A 76 -3.63 -4.15 1.41
N HIS A 77 -2.62 -4.64 0.68
CA HIS A 77 -1.22 -4.28 0.93
C HIS A 77 -0.97 -2.80 0.62
N GLY A 78 -1.33 -2.36 -0.59
CA GLY A 78 -1.09 -0.99 -1.02
C GLY A 78 -1.76 0.06 -0.13
N GLY A 79 -3.03 -0.14 0.20
CA GLY A 79 -3.76 0.74 1.11
C GLY A 79 -3.18 0.75 2.52
N THR A 80 -2.71 -0.40 3.02
CA THR A 80 -2.07 -0.51 4.34
C THR A 80 -0.72 0.20 4.36
N ALA A 81 0.11 0.06 3.33
CA ALA A 81 1.40 0.74 3.22
C ALA A 81 1.23 2.27 3.30
N VAL A 82 0.30 2.83 2.52
CA VAL A 82 0.01 4.26 2.53
C VAL A 82 -0.62 4.72 3.85
N ALA A 83 -1.42 3.87 4.50
CA ALA A 83 -1.98 4.16 5.82
C ALA A 83 -0.90 4.24 6.92
N ILE A 84 0.13 3.41 6.85
CA ILE A 84 1.29 3.49 7.76
C ILE A 84 2.04 4.79 7.52
N GLU A 85 2.32 5.15 6.27
CA GLU A 85 2.95 6.42 5.90
C GLU A 85 2.15 7.63 6.40
N ALA A 86 0.81 7.57 6.32
CA ALA A 86 -0.08 8.59 6.89
C ALA A 86 -0.15 8.60 8.44
N GLY A 87 0.60 7.74 9.12
CA GLY A 87 0.63 7.65 10.59
C GLY A 87 -0.67 7.13 11.20
N LEU A 88 -1.44 6.32 10.48
CA LEU A 88 -2.71 5.77 10.94
C LEU A 88 -2.57 4.54 11.85
N LEU A 89 -1.43 3.86 11.84
CA LEU A 89 -1.15 2.67 12.62
C LEU A 89 -0.06 2.94 13.67
N ASN A 90 -0.16 2.26 14.81
CA ASN A 90 0.90 2.21 15.80
C ASN A 90 1.91 1.07 15.48
N ASN A 91 3.05 1.04 16.18
CA ASN A 91 4.12 0.07 15.92
C ASN A 91 3.67 -1.39 16.02
N GLN A 92 2.77 -1.73 16.94
CA GLN A 92 2.24 -3.08 17.06
C GLN A 92 1.36 -3.46 15.85
N GLU A 93 0.51 -2.55 15.41
CA GLU A 93 -0.32 -2.73 14.21
C GLU A 93 0.53 -2.82 12.94
N ILE A 94 1.62 -2.03 12.84
CA ILE A 94 2.59 -2.10 11.74
C ILE A 94 3.24 -3.49 11.69
N LYS A 95 3.72 -3.98 12.83
CA LYS A 95 4.33 -5.33 12.94
C LYS A 95 3.37 -6.44 12.53
N ILE A 96 2.12 -6.37 12.97
CA ILE A 96 1.07 -7.33 12.59
C ILE A 96 0.80 -7.25 11.09
N SER A 97 0.70 -6.04 10.53
CA SER A 97 0.46 -5.82 9.11
C SER A 97 1.59 -6.38 8.25
N LEU A 98 2.84 -6.14 8.62
CA LEU A 98 4.00 -6.72 7.93
C LEU A 98 3.98 -8.26 7.97
N GLY A 99 3.69 -8.84 9.14
CA GLY A 99 3.55 -10.29 9.27
C GLY A 99 2.48 -10.88 8.35
N LYS A 100 1.34 -10.20 8.23
CA LYS A 100 0.27 -10.59 7.28
C LYS A 100 0.70 -10.43 5.82
N MET A 101 1.40 -9.36 5.46
CA MET A 101 1.93 -9.15 4.11
C MET A 101 2.92 -10.26 3.74
N ARG A 102 3.86 -10.60 4.60
CA ARG A 102 4.82 -11.71 4.41
C ARG A 102 4.10 -13.04 4.23
N GLN A 103 3.09 -13.33 5.06
CA GLN A 103 2.29 -14.54 4.92
C GLN A 103 1.56 -14.58 3.57
N ASN A 104 0.93 -13.49 3.16
CA ASN A 104 0.23 -13.39 1.89
C ASN A 104 1.17 -13.55 0.68
N VAL A 105 2.39 -13.01 0.76
CA VAL A 105 3.44 -13.20 -0.26
C VAL A 105 3.79 -14.69 -0.39
N SER A 106 3.97 -15.38 0.75
CA SER A 106 4.21 -16.82 0.77
C SER A 106 3.04 -17.62 0.21
N ASP A 107 1.80 -17.32 0.63
CA ASP A 107 0.60 -18.05 0.19
C ASP A 107 0.30 -17.83 -1.30
N ALA A 108 0.60 -16.63 -1.81
CA ALA A 108 0.46 -16.27 -3.22
C ALA A 108 1.62 -16.76 -4.10
N ASN A 109 2.70 -17.27 -3.49
CA ASN A 109 3.98 -17.52 -4.16
C ASN A 109 4.47 -16.29 -4.94
N ALA A 110 4.28 -15.11 -4.35
CA ALA A 110 4.73 -13.81 -4.89
C ALA A 110 6.18 -13.53 -4.48
N GLN A 111 6.79 -12.52 -5.09
CA GLN A 111 8.20 -12.22 -4.86
C GLN A 111 8.44 -11.13 -3.82
N SER A 112 7.46 -10.23 -3.59
CA SER A 112 7.66 -9.11 -2.68
C SER A 112 6.35 -8.65 -2.03
N ILE A 113 6.48 -7.86 -0.97
CA ILE A 113 5.36 -7.20 -0.29
C ILE A 113 4.68 -6.11 -1.15
N GLY A 114 5.17 -5.87 -2.35
CA GLY A 114 4.51 -5.06 -3.37
C GLY A 114 3.23 -5.67 -3.94
N LEU A 115 2.91 -6.93 -3.59
CA LEU A 115 1.61 -7.54 -3.87
C LEU A 115 0.49 -6.57 -3.49
N THR A 116 -0.45 -6.29 -4.40
CA THR A 116 -1.46 -5.24 -4.16
C THR A 116 -2.50 -5.65 -3.13
N LEU A 117 -2.94 -6.90 -3.18
CA LEU A 117 -3.95 -7.46 -2.28
C LEU A 117 -3.92 -9.00 -2.30
N TYR A 118 -4.46 -9.63 -1.25
CA TYR A 118 -4.64 -11.08 -1.16
C TYR A 118 -5.76 -11.41 -0.16
N PRO A 119 -6.63 -12.44 -0.45
CA PRO A 119 -6.79 -13.13 -1.73
C PRO A 119 -7.28 -12.20 -2.85
N VAL A 120 -7.08 -12.61 -4.10
CA VAL A 120 -7.48 -11.82 -5.27
C VAL A 120 -8.99 -11.87 -5.51
N TYR A 121 -9.54 -10.83 -6.12
CA TYR A 121 -10.93 -10.87 -6.61
C TYR A 121 -11.07 -11.90 -7.73
N PRO A 122 -12.21 -12.62 -7.76
CA PRO A 122 -12.46 -13.63 -8.80
C PRO A 122 -12.62 -13.02 -10.20
N GLU A 123 -12.61 -13.87 -11.20
CA GLU A 123 -12.85 -13.49 -12.59
C GLU A 123 -14.14 -12.66 -12.73
N ASN A 124 -14.10 -11.70 -13.65
CA ASN A 124 -15.22 -10.80 -13.96
C ASN A 124 -15.69 -9.89 -12.82
N SER A 125 -14.89 -9.73 -11.77
CA SER A 125 -15.20 -8.75 -10.71
C SER A 125 -15.11 -7.30 -11.19
N PHE A 126 -14.28 -7.02 -12.18
CA PHE A 126 -14.05 -5.68 -12.70
C PHE A 126 -14.47 -5.55 -14.15
N MET A 127 -14.99 -4.37 -14.53
CA MET A 127 -15.29 -4.05 -15.92
C MET A 127 -14.02 -3.93 -16.79
N ASN A 128 -12.90 -3.54 -16.18
CA ASN A 128 -11.61 -3.53 -16.84
C ASN A 128 -11.07 -4.96 -16.93
N LYS A 129 -11.03 -5.50 -18.15
CA LYS A 129 -10.53 -6.86 -18.44
C LYS A 129 -9.05 -7.07 -18.06
N GLY A 130 -8.26 -6.00 -17.95
CA GLY A 130 -6.88 -6.04 -17.48
C GLY A 130 -6.74 -6.28 -15.98
N MET A 131 -7.85 -6.32 -15.22
CA MET A 131 -7.87 -6.52 -13.76
C MET A 131 -8.43 -7.91 -13.38
N GLY A 132 -8.19 -8.93 -14.21
CA GLY A 132 -8.44 -10.31 -13.82
C GLY A 132 -7.59 -10.75 -12.62
N PRO A 133 -7.84 -11.95 -12.05
CA PRO A 133 -7.03 -12.46 -10.94
C PRO A 133 -5.53 -12.46 -11.27
N TRP A 134 -4.72 -12.06 -10.30
CA TRP A 134 -3.25 -11.97 -10.41
C TRP A 134 -2.75 -10.97 -11.46
N SER A 135 -3.58 -10.03 -11.85
CA SER A 135 -3.24 -9.04 -12.85
C SER A 135 -3.43 -7.61 -12.34
N TYR A 136 -2.51 -6.74 -12.72
CA TYR A 136 -2.54 -5.33 -12.43
C TYR A 136 -2.77 -5.05 -10.93
N GLN A 137 -3.82 -4.29 -10.56
CA GLN A 137 -4.13 -3.99 -9.16
C GLN A 137 -4.93 -5.10 -8.46
N ASN A 138 -5.21 -6.21 -9.11
CA ASN A 138 -5.87 -7.37 -8.53
C ASN A 138 -4.87 -8.52 -8.32
N GLY A 139 -3.90 -8.31 -7.44
CA GLY A 139 -2.87 -9.28 -7.09
C GLY A 139 -1.57 -9.19 -7.91
N GLY A 140 -1.36 -8.11 -8.68
CA GLY A 140 -0.04 -7.81 -9.22
C GLY A 140 0.92 -7.30 -8.14
N ASP A 141 2.21 -7.46 -8.37
CA ASP A 141 3.28 -7.01 -7.47
C ASP A 141 3.83 -5.66 -7.97
N TRP A 142 3.63 -4.62 -7.18
CA TRP A 142 3.97 -3.24 -7.53
C TRP A 142 5.09 -2.70 -6.64
N THR A 143 6.20 -2.32 -7.23
CA THR A 143 7.26 -1.58 -6.52
C THR A 143 6.73 -0.31 -5.87
N TRP A 144 5.73 0.35 -6.49
CA TRP A 144 5.06 1.53 -5.95
C TRP A 144 4.53 1.34 -4.52
N PHE A 145 3.88 0.23 -4.23
CA PHE A 145 3.34 -0.04 -2.89
C PHE A 145 4.38 -0.62 -1.94
N GLY A 146 5.20 -1.54 -2.45
CA GLY A 146 6.21 -2.20 -1.63
C GLY A 146 7.29 -1.25 -1.14
N ALA A 147 7.81 -0.39 -2.01
CA ALA A 147 8.83 0.59 -1.62
C ALA A 147 8.28 1.64 -0.62
N ARG A 148 7.03 2.06 -0.74
CA ARG A 148 6.38 2.92 0.26
C ARG A 148 6.23 2.23 1.62
N MET A 149 5.94 0.92 1.62
CA MET A 149 5.94 0.13 2.85
C MET A 149 7.33 0.08 3.48
N ILE A 150 8.38 -0.13 2.68
CA ILE A 150 9.77 -0.16 3.13
C ILE A 150 10.17 1.18 3.77
N THR A 151 9.91 2.30 3.09
CA THR A 151 10.12 3.65 3.64
C THR A 151 9.38 3.84 4.97
N ALA A 152 8.11 3.41 5.03
CA ALA A 152 7.30 3.52 6.24
C ALA A 152 7.84 2.65 7.38
N LEU A 153 8.33 1.44 7.10
CA LEU A 153 8.98 0.56 8.07
C LEU A 153 10.24 1.21 8.65
N ALA A 154 11.14 1.69 7.81
CA ALA A 154 12.39 2.33 8.23
C ALA A 154 12.10 3.55 9.13
N LYS A 155 11.19 4.43 8.74
CA LYS A 155 10.76 5.62 9.50
C LYS A 155 10.08 5.30 10.84
N ASN A 156 9.58 4.08 11.04
CA ASN A 156 8.93 3.63 12.28
C ASN A 156 9.81 2.70 13.12
N GLY A 157 11.12 2.60 12.83
CA GLY A 157 12.09 1.85 13.63
C GLY A 157 12.15 0.35 13.32
N PHE A 158 11.70 -0.07 12.12
CA PHE A 158 11.77 -1.42 11.60
C PHE A 158 12.77 -1.49 10.45
N ALA A 159 13.99 -0.97 10.65
CA ALA A 159 14.98 -0.84 9.57
C ALA A 159 15.50 -2.20 9.07
N ASP A 160 15.69 -3.17 9.94
CA ASP A 160 16.12 -4.52 9.57
C ASP A 160 15.07 -5.18 8.66
N GLU A 161 13.80 -5.10 9.05
CA GLU A 161 12.69 -5.61 8.25
C GLU A 161 12.54 -4.86 6.93
N ALA A 162 12.77 -3.55 6.94
CA ALA A 162 12.75 -2.72 5.72
C ALA A 162 13.86 -3.14 4.74
N TYR A 163 15.06 -3.43 5.24
CA TYR A 163 16.18 -3.91 4.43
C TYR A 163 15.89 -5.29 3.80
N ASP A 164 15.33 -6.22 4.58
CA ASP A 164 14.94 -7.54 4.09
C ASP A 164 13.94 -7.44 2.93
N GLU A 165 12.96 -6.54 3.03
CA GLU A 165 11.94 -6.35 1.99
C GLU A 165 12.44 -5.55 0.78
N LEU A 166 13.50 -4.75 0.94
CA LEU A 166 14.10 -3.97 -0.15
C LEU A 166 14.84 -4.87 -1.15
N SER A 167 15.61 -5.86 -0.66
CA SER A 167 16.45 -6.72 -1.49
C SER A 167 15.75 -7.32 -2.71
N PRO A 168 14.61 -8.01 -2.59
CA PRO A 168 13.94 -8.62 -3.74
C PRO A 168 13.46 -7.58 -4.77
N MET A 169 13.16 -6.36 -4.35
CA MET A 169 12.74 -5.29 -5.27
C MET A 169 13.91 -4.71 -6.06
N VAL A 170 15.06 -4.53 -5.43
CA VAL A 170 16.28 -4.09 -6.09
C VAL A 170 16.79 -5.16 -7.05
N ASP A 171 16.85 -6.41 -6.61
CA ASP A 171 17.30 -7.54 -7.44
C ASP A 171 16.49 -7.67 -8.73
N ARG A 172 15.16 -7.53 -8.66
CA ARG A 172 14.32 -7.62 -9.87
C ARG A 172 14.48 -6.43 -10.81
N VAL A 173 14.77 -5.22 -10.29
CA VAL A 173 15.06 -4.05 -11.14
C VAL A 173 16.39 -4.26 -11.87
N ILE A 174 17.42 -4.78 -11.19
CA ILE A 174 18.71 -5.12 -11.80
C ILE A 174 18.54 -6.22 -12.85
N ALA A 175 17.85 -7.30 -12.50
CA ALA A 175 17.66 -8.45 -13.39
C ALA A 175 16.85 -8.11 -14.67
N ASN A 176 15.95 -7.15 -14.60
CA ASN A 176 15.10 -6.74 -15.72
C ASN A 176 15.60 -5.45 -16.42
N GLU A 177 16.70 -4.87 -15.95
CA GLU A 177 17.30 -3.63 -16.50
C GLU A 177 16.30 -2.48 -16.67
N GLY A 178 15.33 -2.36 -15.71
CA GLY A 178 14.28 -1.35 -15.82
C GLY A 178 13.35 -1.23 -14.62
N PHE A 179 12.70 -0.06 -14.51
CA PHE A 179 11.70 0.22 -13.51
C PHE A 179 10.31 -0.03 -14.09
N TYR A 180 9.87 -1.28 -13.98
CA TYR A 180 8.58 -1.66 -14.52
C TYR A 180 7.41 -1.18 -13.64
N GLU A 181 6.26 -1.00 -14.28
CA GLU A 181 5.05 -0.54 -13.61
C GLU A 181 4.60 -1.55 -12.56
N TRP A 182 4.55 -2.82 -12.94
CA TRP A 182 4.21 -3.92 -12.04
C TRP A 182 4.82 -5.24 -12.54
N TYR A 183 4.71 -6.27 -11.72
CA TYR A 183 5.19 -7.62 -12.00
C TYR A 183 4.08 -8.63 -11.74
N THR A 184 4.08 -9.76 -12.44
CA THR A 184 3.27 -10.91 -12.05
C THR A 184 3.81 -11.50 -10.74
N VAL A 185 3.04 -12.37 -10.08
CA VAL A 185 3.52 -13.09 -8.88
C VAL A 185 4.77 -13.92 -9.17
N SER A 186 4.95 -14.42 -10.40
CA SER A 186 6.15 -15.12 -10.85
C SER A 186 7.34 -14.21 -11.20
N GLY A 187 7.20 -12.89 -11.07
CA GLY A 187 8.26 -11.92 -11.32
C GLY A 187 8.40 -11.46 -12.77
N GLU A 188 7.47 -11.81 -13.65
CA GLU A 188 7.50 -11.33 -15.04
C GLU A 188 7.13 -9.84 -15.09
N PRO A 189 7.97 -8.96 -15.68
CA PRO A 189 7.71 -7.54 -15.74
C PRO A 189 6.56 -7.20 -16.69
N LYS A 190 5.74 -6.22 -16.31
CA LYS A 190 4.55 -5.77 -17.02
C LYS A 190 4.44 -4.25 -17.04
N GLY A 191 3.66 -3.75 -17.98
CA GLY A 191 3.45 -2.31 -18.17
C GLY A 191 4.68 -1.62 -18.76
N SER A 192 4.91 -0.36 -18.39
CA SER A 192 6.05 0.42 -18.86
C SER A 192 7.33 0.05 -18.11
N GLY A 193 8.40 -0.26 -18.84
CA GLY A 193 9.76 -0.46 -18.27
C GLY A 193 10.47 0.83 -17.84
N LEU A 194 9.86 1.99 -18.10
CA LEU A 194 10.36 3.32 -17.72
C LEU A 194 9.38 4.02 -16.76
N PHE A 195 8.80 3.28 -15.84
CA PHE A 195 7.78 3.80 -14.94
C PHE A 195 8.42 4.61 -13.80
N ARG A 196 8.37 5.92 -13.93
CA ARG A 196 8.99 6.87 -12.99
C ARG A 196 8.47 6.74 -11.56
N GLY A 197 7.20 6.33 -11.40
CA GLY A 197 6.61 6.09 -10.09
C GLY A 197 7.38 5.03 -9.31
N SER A 198 7.66 3.87 -9.93
CA SER A 198 8.44 2.80 -9.30
C SER A 198 9.87 3.25 -8.99
N ALA A 199 10.50 3.99 -9.92
CA ALA A 199 11.87 4.49 -9.71
C ALA A 199 11.94 5.46 -8.52
N GLY A 200 11.01 6.41 -8.43
CA GLY A 200 11.03 7.43 -7.38
C GLY A 200 10.81 6.86 -5.99
N VAL A 201 9.82 5.99 -5.81
CA VAL A 201 9.55 5.40 -4.48
C VAL A 201 10.63 4.41 -4.04
N LEU A 202 11.27 3.69 -4.99
CA LEU A 202 12.37 2.79 -4.67
C LEU A 202 13.62 3.57 -4.26
N LEU A 203 13.91 4.69 -4.94
CA LEU A 203 14.99 5.59 -4.55
C LEU A 203 14.76 6.14 -3.14
N GLU A 204 13.56 6.64 -2.84
CA GLU A 204 13.21 7.14 -1.50
C GLU A 204 13.41 6.06 -0.42
N ALA A 205 13.04 4.80 -0.72
CA ALA A 205 13.24 3.71 0.22
C ALA A 205 14.72 3.42 0.49
N ILE A 206 15.57 3.46 -0.55
CA ILE A 206 17.03 3.30 -0.43
C ILE A 206 17.62 4.44 0.38
N GLU A 207 17.34 5.69 0.00
CA GLU A 207 17.85 6.88 0.70
C GLU A 207 17.43 6.90 2.18
N THR A 208 16.19 6.52 2.50
CA THR A 208 15.72 6.43 3.90
C THR A 208 16.51 5.40 4.72
N LEU A 209 16.89 4.28 4.13
CA LEU A 209 17.70 3.26 4.82
C LEU A 209 19.16 3.66 4.91
N GLU A 210 19.73 4.36 3.91
CA GLU A 210 21.06 4.93 3.97
C GLU A 210 21.15 5.98 5.08
N GLU A 211 20.21 6.91 5.15
CA GLU A 211 20.12 7.90 6.24
C GLU A 211 20.05 7.23 7.61
N TRP A 212 19.23 6.21 7.76
CA TRP A 212 19.15 5.46 9.02
C TRP A 212 20.49 4.79 9.38
N ALA A 213 21.17 4.20 8.40
CA ALA A 213 22.46 3.53 8.64
C ALA A 213 23.59 4.53 9.00
N ASP A 214 23.55 5.75 8.47
CA ASP A 214 24.53 6.80 8.79
C ASP A 214 24.31 7.38 10.20
N GLU A 215 23.10 7.29 10.75
CA GLU A 215 22.75 7.80 12.09
C GLU A 215 22.95 6.78 13.22
N ASN A 216 23.11 5.49 12.93
CA ASN A 216 23.17 4.39 13.91
C ASN A 216 24.41 3.51 13.76
#